data_9335e21c70b5c3c50d9ee64aae608aef
#
_entry.id   9335e21c70b5c3c50d9ee64aae608aef
#
_cell.length_a   1.000
_cell.length_b   1.000
_cell.length_c   1.000
_cell.angle_alpha   90.00
_cell.angle_beta   90.00
_cell.angle_gamma   90.00
#
_symmetry.space_group_name_H-M   'P 1'
#
loop_
_entity.id
_entity.type
_entity.pdbx_description
1 polymer ?
#
loop_
_entity_poly.entity_id
_entity_poly.type
_entity_poly.pdbx_seq_one_letter_code
_entity_poly.pdbx_strand_id
1 'polypeptide(L)'
;MSFKKSAEISWFAPICDGDDDFLGNRNPLYKSSWENTCKIVQTADKLGFKNVLCPSSFQVGQDSLSFVAAMTNQTKDINFLPAIRCGEIHPPMLARTIATIDHMVKGRLTLNIISSNLPGENLESKKRYERSKEVIQILKLFWSKDFVEYEGEYYSFKLPSDPAKPYQINGGPLLYLS
;
A
#
# COMPACT_ATOMS: atom_id res chain seq x y z
N MET A 1 -1.66 -12.61 34.61
CA MET A 1 -2.44 -12.53 33.36
C MET A 1 -1.66 -13.20 32.25
N SER A 2 -2.15 -14.33 31.72
CA SER A 2 -1.50 -15.01 30.60
C SER A 2 -1.84 -14.23 29.32
N PHE A 3 -0.84 -13.60 28.70
CA PHE A 3 -0.98 -13.06 27.37
C PHE A 3 -1.18 -14.24 26.39
N LYS A 4 -2.41 -14.46 25.91
CA LYS A 4 -2.61 -15.33 24.77
C LYS A 4 -1.91 -14.67 23.57
N LYS A 5 -0.77 -15.21 23.16
CA LYS A 5 -0.14 -14.83 21.89
C LYS A 5 -1.07 -15.29 20.77
N SER A 6 -1.77 -14.36 20.12
CA SER A 6 -2.52 -14.63 18.89
C SER A 6 -1.61 -14.32 17.70
N ALA A 7 -1.55 -15.22 16.74
CA ALA A 7 -0.92 -14.98 15.44
C ALA A 7 -1.99 -14.49 14.44
N GLU A 8 -1.66 -13.46 13.67
CA GLU A 8 -2.46 -13.07 12.50
C GLU A 8 -1.97 -13.82 11.27
N ILE A 9 -2.89 -14.45 10.57
CA ILE A 9 -2.58 -15.18 9.33
C ILE A 9 -2.98 -14.29 8.17
N SER A 10 -2.01 -14.03 7.29
CA SER A 10 -2.18 -13.21 6.09
C SER A 10 -2.15 -14.08 4.85
N TRP A 11 -2.85 -13.66 3.80
CA TRP A 11 -2.77 -14.24 2.47
C TRP A 11 -2.03 -13.31 1.53
N PHE A 12 -1.69 -13.81 0.34
CA PHE A 12 -1.03 -13.06 -0.72
C PHE A 12 -1.97 -12.95 -1.93
N ALA A 13 -2.15 -11.73 -2.45
CA ALA A 13 -2.91 -11.50 -3.66
C ALA A 13 -1.98 -11.58 -4.88
N PRO A 14 -2.16 -12.54 -5.80
CA PRO A 14 -1.29 -12.68 -6.98
C PRO A 14 -1.64 -11.64 -8.04
N ILE A 15 -1.40 -10.37 -7.74
CA ILE A 15 -1.66 -9.25 -8.67
C ILE A 15 -0.52 -9.00 -9.65
N CYS A 16 0.63 -9.65 -9.48
CA CYS A 16 1.75 -9.65 -10.43
C CYS A 16 1.80 -10.95 -11.23
N ASP A 17 2.28 -10.89 -12.47
CA ASP A 17 2.40 -12.06 -13.34
C ASP A 17 3.31 -13.13 -12.73
N GLY A 18 2.85 -14.37 -12.68
CA GLY A 18 3.60 -15.51 -12.16
C GLY A 18 3.63 -15.66 -10.64
N ASP A 19 2.94 -14.79 -9.90
CA ASP A 19 2.91 -14.85 -8.43
C ASP A 19 2.14 -16.06 -7.87
N ASP A 20 1.39 -16.77 -8.70
CA ASP A 20 0.63 -17.96 -8.27
C ASP A 20 1.54 -19.16 -7.97
N ASP A 21 2.64 -19.32 -8.75
CA ASP A 21 3.54 -20.46 -8.62
C ASP A 21 4.77 -20.17 -7.76
N PHE A 22 5.47 -19.08 -8.07
CA PHE A 22 6.72 -18.70 -7.39
C PHE A 22 6.74 -17.21 -7.13
N LEU A 23 6.53 -16.81 -5.90
CA LEU A 23 6.52 -15.42 -5.47
C LEU A 23 7.75 -14.65 -5.95
N GLY A 24 7.51 -13.56 -6.66
CA GLY A 24 8.56 -12.69 -7.19
C GLY A 24 9.29 -13.19 -8.44
N ASN A 25 8.98 -14.37 -8.93
CA ASN A 25 9.54 -14.91 -10.19
C ASN A 25 8.50 -14.80 -11.30
N ARG A 26 8.74 -13.88 -12.22
CA ARG A 26 7.87 -13.69 -13.38
C ARG A 26 7.77 -14.96 -14.22
N ASN A 27 6.57 -15.47 -14.39
CA ASN A 27 6.26 -16.50 -15.36
C ASN A 27 5.38 -15.92 -16.47
N PRO A 28 5.91 -15.69 -17.70
CA PRO A 28 5.14 -15.06 -18.77
C PRO A 28 3.95 -15.88 -19.27
N LEU A 29 3.86 -17.16 -18.89
CA LEU A 29 2.72 -18.04 -19.22
C LEU A 29 1.51 -17.78 -18.30
N TYR A 30 1.74 -17.27 -17.08
CA TYR A 30 0.70 -16.99 -16.10
C TYR A 30 0.59 -15.49 -15.87
N LYS A 31 -0.35 -14.88 -16.55
CA LYS A 31 -0.64 -13.45 -16.39
C LYS A 31 -1.64 -13.25 -15.28
N SER A 32 -1.38 -12.23 -14.47
CA SER A 32 -2.35 -11.79 -13.47
C SER A 32 -3.68 -11.42 -14.16
N SER A 33 -4.77 -11.98 -13.66
CA SER A 33 -6.11 -11.61 -14.11
C SER A 33 -6.93 -11.07 -12.95
N TRP A 34 -7.71 -10.04 -13.24
CA TRP A 34 -8.64 -9.44 -12.29
C TRP A 34 -9.58 -10.50 -11.68
N GLU A 35 -10.18 -11.34 -12.53
CA GLU A 35 -11.16 -12.34 -12.12
C GLU A 35 -10.57 -13.37 -11.16
N ASN A 36 -9.36 -13.87 -11.45
CA ASN A 36 -8.69 -14.85 -10.61
C ASN A 36 -8.30 -14.24 -9.26
N THR A 37 -7.64 -13.08 -9.29
CA THR A 37 -7.19 -12.42 -8.07
C THR A 37 -8.36 -12.01 -7.18
N CYS A 38 -9.48 -11.52 -7.75
CA CYS A 38 -10.70 -11.25 -6.98
C CYS A 38 -11.23 -12.48 -6.27
N LYS A 39 -11.32 -13.62 -6.97
CA LYS A 39 -11.80 -14.89 -6.37
C LYS A 39 -10.91 -15.32 -5.20
N ILE A 40 -9.58 -15.21 -5.36
CA ILE A 40 -8.62 -15.57 -4.31
C ILE A 40 -8.83 -14.69 -3.08
N VAL A 41 -8.88 -13.36 -3.25
CA VAL A 41 -9.06 -12.42 -2.13
C VAL A 41 -10.42 -12.57 -1.45
N GLN A 42 -11.50 -12.75 -2.24
CA GLN A 42 -12.83 -13.03 -1.68
C GLN A 42 -12.87 -14.35 -0.91
N THR A 43 -12.13 -15.36 -1.38
CA THR A 43 -12.04 -16.65 -0.69
C THR A 43 -11.26 -16.50 0.61
N ALA A 44 -10.15 -15.77 0.60
CA ALA A 44 -9.37 -15.47 1.81
C ALA A 44 -10.21 -14.74 2.87
N ASP A 45 -11.00 -13.75 2.44
CA ASP A 45 -11.94 -13.01 3.31
C ASP A 45 -12.97 -13.96 3.96
N LYS A 46 -13.62 -14.82 3.15
CA LYS A 46 -14.60 -15.81 3.63
C LYS A 46 -14.00 -16.84 4.58
N LEU A 47 -12.74 -17.22 4.39
CA LEU A 47 -12.02 -18.17 5.23
C LEU A 47 -11.44 -17.53 6.50
N GLY A 48 -11.59 -16.21 6.68
CA GLY A 48 -11.19 -15.50 7.90
C GLY A 48 -9.71 -15.17 7.97
N PHE A 49 -8.98 -15.11 6.84
CA PHE A 49 -7.65 -14.53 6.80
C PHE A 49 -7.69 -13.07 7.23
N LYS A 50 -6.74 -12.68 8.08
CA LYS A 50 -6.77 -11.36 8.69
C LYS A 50 -6.34 -10.26 7.74
N ASN A 51 -5.32 -10.50 6.94
CA ASN A 51 -4.75 -9.54 6.02
C ASN A 51 -4.50 -10.16 4.65
N VAL A 52 -4.45 -9.33 3.61
CA VAL A 52 -3.99 -9.72 2.28
C VAL A 52 -2.91 -8.74 1.81
N LEU A 53 -1.72 -9.26 1.52
CA LEU A 53 -0.64 -8.50 0.92
C LEU A 53 -0.91 -8.35 -0.59
N CYS A 54 -0.92 -7.09 -1.06
CA CYS A 54 -1.01 -6.76 -2.47
C CYS A 54 0.36 -6.25 -2.94
N PRO A 55 1.15 -7.05 -3.66
CA PRO A 55 2.49 -6.66 -4.11
C PRO A 55 2.46 -5.52 -5.11
N SER A 56 3.60 -4.91 -5.38
CA SER A 56 3.76 -3.86 -6.38
C SER A 56 4.89 -4.19 -7.34
N SER A 57 4.59 -4.15 -8.63
CA SER A 57 5.58 -4.19 -9.71
C SER A 57 5.16 -3.21 -10.81
N PHE A 58 6.11 -2.44 -11.34
CA PHE A 58 5.85 -1.51 -12.45
C PHE A 58 6.01 -2.15 -13.84
N GLN A 59 6.45 -3.42 -13.89
CA GLN A 59 6.69 -4.12 -15.16
C GLN A 59 5.61 -5.14 -15.50
N VAL A 60 4.92 -5.65 -14.50
CA VAL A 60 3.97 -6.76 -14.65
C VAL A 60 2.82 -6.62 -13.65
N GLY A 61 1.64 -7.01 -14.08
CA GLY A 61 0.49 -7.14 -13.21
C GLY A 61 -0.35 -5.88 -13.05
N GLN A 62 -1.14 -5.88 -11.99
CA GLN A 62 -2.12 -4.86 -11.68
C GLN A 62 -1.54 -3.85 -10.69
N ASP A 63 -2.03 -2.61 -10.73
CA ASP A 63 -1.69 -1.57 -9.73
C ASP A 63 -2.31 -1.89 -8.37
N SER A 64 -1.50 -1.87 -7.32
CA SER A 64 -1.89 -2.31 -5.97
C SER A 64 -2.97 -1.41 -5.34
N LEU A 65 -2.89 -0.10 -5.50
CA LEU A 65 -3.86 0.84 -4.94
C LEU A 65 -5.19 0.80 -5.68
N SER A 66 -5.15 0.73 -7.02
CA SER A 66 -6.35 0.56 -7.85
C SER A 66 -7.05 -0.76 -7.56
N PHE A 67 -6.28 -1.83 -7.39
CA PHE A 67 -6.80 -3.13 -6.99
C PHE A 67 -7.54 -3.06 -5.65
N VAL A 68 -6.89 -2.50 -4.61
CA VAL A 68 -7.53 -2.36 -3.28
C VAL A 68 -8.79 -1.51 -3.36
N ALA A 69 -8.75 -0.38 -4.09
CA ALA A 69 -9.93 0.46 -4.27
C ALA A 69 -11.10 -0.31 -4.89
N ALA A 70 -10.85 -1.13 -5.90
CA ALA A 70 -11.88 -1.94 -6.56
C ALA A 70 -12.41 -3.08 -5.67
N MET A 71 -11.58 -3.62 -4.76
CA MET A 71 -11.96 -4.70 -3.84
C MET A 71 -12.79 -4.24 -2.63
N THR A 72 -12.97 -2.96 -2.41
CA THR A 72 -13.65 -2.39 -1.23
C THR A 72 -15.04 -2.96 -0.98
N ASN A 73 -15.84 -3.08 -2.02
CA ASN A 73 -17.22 -3.60 -1.96
C ASN A 73 -17.31 -5.11 -2.19
N GLN A 74 -16.18 -5.78 -2.41
CA GLN A 74 -16.11 -7.21 -2.72
C GLN A 74 -15.64 -8.05 -1.54
N THR A 75 -15.21 -7.39 -0.47
CA THR A 75 -14.74 -8.01 0.78
C THR A 75 -15.37 -7.33 1.99
N LYS A 76 -15.40 -8.04 3.10
CA LYS A 76 -16.09 -7.59 4.32
C LYS A 76 -15.14 -7.34 5.48
N ASP A 77 -14.28 -8.28 5.79
CA ASP A 77 -13.52 -8.31 7.05
C ASP A 77 -11.99 -8.27 6.86
N ILE A 78 -11.47 -8.72 5.72
CA ILE A 78 -10.04 -8.77 5.46
C ILE A 78 -9.42 -7.37 5.36
N ASN A 79 -8.26 -7.17 5.98
CA ASN A 79 -7.46 -5.95 5.83
C ASN A 79 -6.57 -6.03 4.60
N PHE A 80 -6.40 -4.92 3.93
CA PHE A 80 -5.51 -4.79 2.78
C PHE A 80 -4.15 -4.23 3.19
N LEU A 81 -3.10 -4.84 2.65
CA LEU A 81 -1.70 -4.42 2.83
C LEU A 81 -1.08 -4.16 1.45
N PRO A 82 -1.45 -3.06 0.75
CA PRO A 82 -0.81 -2.71 -0.51
C PRO A 82 0.64 -2.31 -0.31
N ALA A 83 1.49 -2.79 -1.21
CA ALA A 83 2.86 -2.35 -1.31
C ALA A 83 2.93 -0.98 -2.01
N ILE A 84 3.56 -0.02 -1.35
CA ILE A 84 3.70 1.36 -1.80
C ILE A 84 5.16 1.64 -2.13
N ARG A 85 5.47 1.82 -3.40
CA ARG A 85 6.80 2.21 -3.86
C ARG A 85 6.99 3.71 -3.68
N CYS A 86 7.91 4.10 -2.78
CA CYS A 86 8.15 5.51 -2.49
C CYS A 86 8.74 6.25 -3.69
N GLY A 87 8.07 7.33 -4.11
CA GLY A 87 8.44 8.17 -5.25
C GLY A 87 7.65 7.87 -6.53
N GLU A 88 6.91 6.77 -6.61
CA GLU A 88 6.07 6.42 -7.77
C GLU A 88 4.92 7.42 -7.96
N ILE A 89 4.34 7.87 -6.85
CA ILE A 89 3.31 8.91 -6.83
C ILE A 89 3.81 10.09 -5.99
N HIS A 90 3.57 11.31 -6.46
CA HIS A 90 3.92 12.52 -5.71
C HIS A 90 3.28 12.51 -4.31
N PRO A 91 4.03 12.68 -3.21
CA PRO A 91 3.58 12.39 -1.86
C PRO A 91 2.26 13.05 -1.41
N PRO A 92 1.98 14.34 -1.71
CA PRO A 92 0.68 14.95 -1.43
C PRO A 92 -0.49 14.22 -2.10
N MET A 93 -0.29 13.79 -3.36
CA MET A 93 -1.31 13.04 -4.11
C MET A 93 -1.48 11.64 -3.54
N LEU A 94 -0.38 10.98 -3.16
CA LEU A 94 -0.40 9.69 -2.49
C LEU A 94 -1.16 9.75 -1.16
N ALA A 95 -0.90 10.80 -0.35
CA ALA A 95 -1.59 11.00 0.93
C ALA A 95 -3.12 11.07 0.75
N ARG A 96 -3.59 11.79 -0.27
CA ARG A 96 -5.00 11.90 -0.62
C ARG A 96 -5.58 10.58 -1.11
N THR A 97 -4.88 9.88 -2.00
CA THR A 97 -5.31 8.57 -2.52
C THR A 97 -5.48 7.56 -1.39
N ILE A 98 -4.49 7.48 -0.50
CA ILE A 98 -4.53 6.57 0.65
C ILE A 98 -5.70 6.94 1.59
N ALA A 99 -5.89 8.21 1.90
CA ALA A 99 -7.00 8.66 2.73
C ALA A 99 -8.35 8.26 2.13
N THR A 100 -8.52 8.44 0.81
CA THR A 100 -9.73 8.04 0.09
C THR A 100 -9.99 6.53 0.20
N ILE A 101 -8.97 5.72 -0.08
CA ILE A 101 -9.08 4.26 0.01
C ILE A 101 -9.37 3.82 1.44
N ASP A 102 -8.75 4.46 2.44
CA ASP A 102 -8.97 4.15 3.85
C ASP A 102 -10.43 4.38 4.29
N HIS A 103 -11.07 5.44 3.78
CA HIS A 103 -12.52 5.64 3.94
C HIS A 103 -13.33 4.56 3.23
N MET A 104 -12.97 4.20 1.99
CA MET A 104 -13.69 3.17 1.23
C MET A 104 -13.65 1.81 1.93
N VAL A 105 -12.52 1.43 2.48
CA VAL A 105 -12.35 0.16 3.22
C VAL A 105 -12.70 0.27 4.71
N LYS A 106 -13.13 1.45 5.18
CA LYS A 106 -13.52 1.71 6.58
C LYS A 106 -12.43 1.33 7.58
N GLY A 107 -11.19 1.77 7.32
CA GLY A 107 -10.03 1.56 8.18
C GLY A 107 -9.37 0.18 8.07
N ARG A 108 -9.78 -0.66 7.13
CA ARG A 108 -9.13 -1.96 6.84
C ARG A 108 -7.92 -1.79 5.90
N LEU A 109 -7.09 -0.79 6.15
CA LEU A 109 -5.90 -0.48 5.35
C LEU A 109 -4.67 -0.44 6.22
N THR A 110 -3.63 -1.10 5.76
CA THR A 110 -2.26 -1.04 6.30
C THR A 110 -1.32 -0.91 5.11
N LEU A 111 -0.23 -0.18 5.21
CA LEU A 111 0.65 0.07 4.08
C LEU A 111 1.97 -0.67 4.23
N ASN A 112 2.39 -1.37 3.20
CA ASN A 112 3.73 -1.93 3.08
C ASN A 112 4.62 -0.97 2.26
N ILE A 113 5.50 -0.25 2.93
CA ILE A 113 6.39 0.73 2.32
C ILE A 113 7.62 0.03 1.75
N ILE A 114 7.81 0.13 0.45
CA ILE A 114 8.96 -0.45 -0.24
C ILE A 114 9.91 0.62 -0.79
N SER A 115 11.19 0.46 -0.47
CA SER A 115 12.28 1.37 -0.82
C SER A 115 13.08 0.84 -2.00
N SER A 116 12.42 0.68 -3.17
CA SER A 116 13.06 0.16 -4.38
C SER A 116 13.23 1.25 -5.45
N ASN A 117 13.96 0.95 -6.52
CA ASN A 117 14.12 1.85 -7.65
C ASN A 117 12.81 2.10 -8.37
N LEU A 118 12.64 3.31 -8.90
CA LEU A 118 11.61 3.62 -9.88
C LEU A 118 12.04 3.15 -11.29
N PRO A 119 11.12 3.05 -12.25
CA PRO A 119 11.45 2.71 -13.62
C PRO A 119 12.54 3.63 -14.17
N GLY A 120 13.64 3.04 -14.68
CA GLY A 120 14.77 3.77 -15.23
C GLY A 120 15.76 4.36 -14.20
N GLU A 121 15.50 4.21 -12.90
CA GLU A 121 16.42 4.63 -11.85
C GLU A 121 17.39 3.51 -11.46
N ASN A 122 18.57 3.93 -11.02
CA ASN A 122 19.56 3.08 -10.37
C ASN A 122 20.16 3.83 -9.18
N LEU A 123 19.37 4.05 -8.16
CA LEU A 123 19.80 4.72 -6.94
C LEU A 123 20.42 3.73 -5.96
N GLU A 124 21.45 4.18 -5.25
CA GLU A 124 22.00 3.46 -4.11
C GLU A 124 20.94 3.20 -3.04
N SER A 125 21.08 2.09 -2.33
CA SER A 125 20.13 1.68 -1.28
C SER A 125 19.88 2.80 -0.26
N LYS A 126 20.94 3.45 0.21
CA LYS A 126 20.83 4.57 1.18
C LYS A 126 19.91 5.68 0.68
N LYS A 127 20.09 6.13 -0.56
CA LYS A 127 19.26 7.20 -1.16
C LYS A 127 17.80 6.80 -1.31
N ARG A 128 17.53 5.52 -1.66
CA ARG A 128 16.16 5.02 -1.71
C ARG A 128 15.48 5.07 -0.34
N TYR A 129 16.17 4.68 0.73
CA TYR A 129 15.65 4.77 2.08
C TYR A 129 15.47 6.22 2.56
N GLU A 130 16.36 7.15 2.19
CA GLU A 130 16.23 8.58 2.47
C GLU A 130 14.97 9.15 1.80
N ARG A 131 14.74 8.83 0.51
CA ARG A 131 13.50 9.19 -0.19
C ARG A 131 12.26 8.61 0.50
N SER A 132 12.29 7.36 0.89
CA SER A 132 11.17 6.72 1.56
C SER A 132 10.86 7.38 2.92
N LYS A 133 11.89 7.79 3.65
CA LYS A 133 11.75 8.54 4.90
C LYS A 133 11.02 9.86 4.66
N GLU A 134 11.38 10.63 3.62
CA GLU A 134 10.68 11.87 3.29
C GLU A 134 9.22 11.62 2.93
N VAL A 135 8.95 10.62 2.07
CA VAL A 135 7.57 10.26 1.72
C VAL A 135 6.74 9.95 2.97
N ILE A 136 7.24 9.13 3.89
CA ILE A 136 6.55 8.78 5.13
C ILE A 136 6.27 10.02 6.00
N GLN A 137 7.26 10.91 6.13
CA GLN A 137 7.10 12.15 6.88
C GLN A 137 6.02 13.03 6.27
N ILE A 138 6.01 13.16 4.96
CA ILE A 138 5.02 13.95 4.22
C ILE A 138 3.61 13.36 4.38
N LEU A 139 3.45 12.04 4.23
CA LEU A 139 2.16 11.39 4.46
C LEU A 139 1.60 11.72 5.86
N LYS A 140 2.41 11.56 6.90
CA LYS A 140 2.01 11.87 8.28
C LYS A 140 1.64 13.34 8.48
N LEU A 141 2.37 14.26 7.85
CA LEU A 141 2.05 15.70 7.89
C LEU A 141 0.70 15.98 7.23
N PHE A 142 0.45 15.44 6.04
CA PHE A 142 -0.83 15.63 5.33
C PHE A 142 -2.02 15.04 6.07
N TRP A 143 -1.82 13.95 6.80
CA TRP A 143 -2.90 13.33 7.59
C TRP A 143 -3.17 14.04 8.91
N SER A 144 -2.24 14.85 9.42
CA SER A 144 -2.35 15.49 10.74
C SER A 144 -2.47 17.01 10.73
N LYS A 145 -2.05 17.68 9.64
CA LYS A 145 -2.03 19.15 9.53
C LYS A 145 -3.00 19.61 8.45
N ASP A 146 -3.48 20.85 8.58
CA ASP A 146 -4.31 21.49 7.56
C ASP A 146 -3.47 22.27 6.53
N PHE A 147 -2.26 22.58 6.91
CA PHE A 147 -1.27 23.22 6.03
C PHE A 147 0.08 22.56 6.24
N VAL A 148 0.76 22.23 5.13
CA VAL A 148 2.05 21.56 5.15
C VAL A 148 3.08 22.42 4.42
N GLU A 149 4.15 22.72 5.12
CA GLU A 149 5.40 23.25 4.57
C GLU A 149 6.46 22.18 4.79
N TYR A 150 7.09 21.75 3.72
CA TYR A 150 8.10 20.69 3.73
C TYR A 150 9.27 21.09 2.84
N GLU A 151 10.48 20.93 3.34
CA GLU A 151 11.72 21.13 2.61
C GLU A 151 12.65 19.96 2.90
N GLY A 152 12.94 19.16 1.88
CA GLY A 152 13.79 17.97 1.95
C GLY A 152 14.70 17.88 0.74
N GLU A 153 15.44 16.78 0.62
CA GLU A 153 16.33 16.52 -0.52
C GLU A 153 15.55 16.15 -1.79
N TYR A 154 14.43 15.42 -1.63
CA TYR A 154 13.64 14.89 -2.76
C TYR A 154 12.37 15.70 -3.00
N TYR A 155 11.82 16.33 -1.97
CA TYR A 155 10.56 17.06 -2.07
C TYR A 155 10.63 18.39 -1.34
N SER A 156 10.08 19.45 -1.99
CA SER A 156 9.91 20.75 -1.39
C SER A 156 8.61 21.36 -1.86
N PHE A 157 7.76 21.80 -0.91
CA PHE A 157 6.49 22.43 -1.23
C PHE A 157 5.85 23.10 -0.01
N LYS A 158 4.88 23.98 -0.31
CA LYS A 158 4.10 24.70 0.69
C LYS A 158 2.66 24.79 0.19
N LEU A 159 1.76 24.00 0.79
CA LEU A 159 0.37 23.94 0.35
C LEU A 159 -0.57 23.49 1.47
N PRO A 160 -1.88 23.83 1.37
CA PRO A 160 -2.88 23.24 2.23
C PRO A 160 -2.98 21.73 1.99
N SER A 161 -3.22 20.97 3.04
CA SER A 161 -3.52 19.55 2.90
C SER A 161 -4.97 19.34 2.48
N ASP A 162 -5.25 18.16 1.95
CA ASP A 162 -6.62 17.75 1.64
C ASP A 162 -7.43 17.70 2.95
N PRO A 163 -8.64 18.27 2.99
CA PRO A 163 -9.51 18.20 4.18
C PRO A 163 -9.96 16.77 4.49
N ALA A 164 -9.97 15.87 3.50
CA ALA A 164 -10.25 14.46 3.71
C ALA A 164 -9.05 13.75 4.35
N LYS A 165 -9.03 13.70 5.67
CA LYS A 165 -8.05 12.92 6.43
C LYS A 165 -8.40 11.43 6.35
N PRO A 166 -7.46 10.50 6.65
CA PRO A 166 -7.76 9.07 6.70
C PRO A 166 -8.92 8.74 7.65
N TYR A 167 -9.60 7.65 7.39
CA TYR A 167 -10.62 7.11 8.27
C TYR A 167 -10.03 6.72 9.64
N GLN A 168 -8.82 6.19 9.64
CA GLN A 168 -8.05 5.86 10.85
C GLN A 168 -7.49 7.14 11.50
N ILE A 169 -8.16 7.63 12.53
CA ILE A 169 -7.93 8.95 13.17
C ILE A 169 -6.61 9.09 13.93
N ASN A 170 -5.92 8.00 14.24
CA ASN A 170 -4.69 8.01 15.05
C ASN A 170 -3.41 8.17 14.19
N GLY A 171 -3.43 9.10 13.24
CA GLY A 171 -2.28 9.38 12.38
C GLY A 171 -2.27 8.62 11.06
N GLY A 172 -3.40 8.06 10.65
CA GLY A 172 -3.59 7.33 9.41
C GLY A 172 -3.28 5.83 9.51
N PRO A 173 -3.27 5.11 8.38
CA PRO A 173 -2.98 3.69 8.31
C PRO A 173 -1.62 3.32 8.91
N LEU A 174 -1.53 2.14 9.52
CA LEU A 174 -0.28 1.59 10.01
C LEU A 174 0.69 1.37 8.84
N LEU A 175 1.98 1.67 9.08
CA LEU A 175 3.04 1.55 8.08
C LEU A 175 3.99 0.41 8.47
N TYR A 176 4.18 -0.56 7.58
CA TYR A 176 5.27 -1.53 7.64
C TYR A 176 6.38 -1.11 6.67
N LEU A 177 7.63 -1.35 7.05
CA LEU A 177 8.81 -1.11 6.21
C LEU A 177 9.39 -2.46 5.79
N SER A 178 9.62 -2.65 4.50
CA SER A 178 10.25 -3.83 3.92
C SER A 178 11.44 -3.47 3.02
#